data_795c6096087428f02ecbc95dc5ee5ca1
#
_entry.id   795c6096087428f02ecbc95dc5ee5ca1
#
_cell.length_a   1.000
_cell.length_b   1.000
_cell.length_c   1.000
_cell.angle_alpha   90.00
_cell.angle_beta   90.00
_cell.angle_gamma   90.00
#
_symmetry.space_group_name_H-M   'P 1'
#
loop_
_entity.id
_entity.type
_entity.pdbx_description
1 polymer ?
#
loop_
_entity_poly.entity_id
_entity_poly.type
_entity_poly.pdbx_seq_one_letter_code
_entity_poly.pdbx_strand_id
1 'polypeptide(L)'
;MPKQDKTAVLAAVFIFFAGISATGLLIPRHHGWMLLFAYFSAFFAYFWLCKSEIKLPHLLAIGLAARLILFLGLPSLSDDLYRFIWDGTLLREGFSPYARLPAEYLAQGIQGVDQQLYDQLNSQPYYSVYPPLNQLFFWISASMSTSWLAQANVLRVVLLMADLGSVYFLYRLLQLHQKDLSVISWFFLNPLLILEATGNIHFEGLVVFFLLLGLYAFEKNRMISSGIGLGLAAATKLLPLIFLPAIVIRKWFRDGATVGIVAGLVVSIGLIPFINSAILSGMQSSLGLYFQKFEFNASVYFLLREVGFWLKGYNIIGILGPALSGITILGIVGLALRGQRRKWPVHKTMLFSLSLYLLLATTVHPWYILPLIALGLLSGFYYPIAWALMIFVTYFGYQEAGFELSAIWVVLEYGVVLSTFAIELIRSHEKSA
;
A
#
# COMPACT_ATOMS: atom_id res chain seq x y z
N MET A 1 -29.30 20.97 -14.86
CA MET A 1 -29.19 19.48 -14.83
C MET A 1 -30.44 18.92 -14.17
N PRO A 2 -31.03 17.82 -14.62
CA PRO A 2 -32.16 17.20 -13.91
C PRO A 2 -31.72 16.85 -12.48
N LYS A 3 -32.58 17.10 -11.48
CA LYS A 3 -32.34 16.73 -10.09
C LYS A 3 -32.00 15.23 -10.06
N GLN A 4 -30.86 14.90 -9.48
CA GLN A 4 -30.43 13.51 -9.36
C GLN A 4 -31.51 12.70 -8.60
N ASP A 5 -31.92 11.58 -9.15
CA ASP A 5 -32.94 10.74 -8.56
C ASP A 5 -32.47 10.22 -7.20
N LYS A 6 -33.20 10.55 -6.13
CA LYS A 6 -32.90 10.10 -4.78
C LYS A 6 -32.84 8.57 -4.67
N THR A 7 -33.66 7.88 -5.44
CA THR A 7 -33.71 6.41 -5.48
C THR A 7 -32.40 5.85 -6.04
N ALA A 8 -31.86 6.46 -7.10
CA ALA A 8 -30.56 6.06 -7.66
C ALA A 8 -29.40 6.31 -6.67
N VAL A 9 -29.44 7.42 -5.91
CA VAL A 9 -28.45 7.68 -4.85
C VAL A 9 -28.51 6.59 -3.77
N LEU A 10 -29.69 6.28 -3.27
CA LEU A 10 -29.86 5.26 -2.23
C LEU A 10 -29.45 3.88 -2.73
N ALA A 11 -29.78 3.53 -3.97
CA ALA A 11 -29.35 2.27 -4.59
C ALA A 11 -27.81 2.18 -4.69
N ALA A 12 -27.14 3.24 -5.14
CA ALA A 12 -25.68 3.25 -5.21
C ALA A 12 -25.03 3.14 -3.82
N VAL A 13 -25.55 3.85 -2.81
CA VAL A 13 -25.07 3.72 -1.42
C VAL A 13 -25.27 2.29 -0.92
N PHE A 14 -26.42 1.70 -1.16
CA PHE A 14 -26.69 0.30 -0.76
C PHE A 14 -25.74 -0.69 -1.44
N ILE A 15 -25.56 -0.59 -2.77
CA ILE A 15 -24.64 -1.45 -3.54
C ILE A 15 -23.20 -1.28 -3.03
N PHE A 16 -22.79 -0.05 -2.74
CA PHE A 16 -21.48 0.22 -2.20
C PHE A 16 -21.25 -0.48 -0.85
N PHE A 17 -22.14 -0.31 0.11
CA PHE A 17 -22.03 -0.97 1.41
C PHE A 17 -22.14 -2.50 1.31
N ALA A 18 -23.08 -3.00 0.51
CA ALA A 18 -23.23 -4.44 0.29
C ALA A 18 -21.97 -5.05 -0.31
N GLY A 19 -21.38 -4.40 -1.32
CA GLY A 19 -20.16 -4.88 -1.95
C GLY A 19 -18.94 -4.83 -1.01
N ILE A 20 -18.75 -3.73 -0.25
CA ILE A 20 -17.67 -3.63 0.76
C ILE A 20 -17.84 -4.69 1.85
N SER A 21 -19.05 -4.85 2.39
CA SER A 21 -19.33 -5.83 3.45
C SER A 21 -19.14 -7.27 2.96
N ALA A 22 -19.67 -7.57 1.76
CA ALA A 22 -19.52 -8.90 1.17
C ALA A 22 -18.04 -9.24 0.92
N THR A 23 -17.29 -8.33 0.33
CA THR A 23 -15.87 -8.54 0.03
C THR A 23 -15.00 -8.61 1.29
N GLY A 24 -15.24 -7.75 2.28
CA GLY A 24 -14.36 -7.62 3.45
C GLY A 24 -14.72 -8.53 4.62
N LEU A 25 -15.93 -9.13 4.65
CA LEU A 25 -16.40 -9.88 5.83
C LEU A 25 -17.03 -11.23 5.51
N LEU A 26 -17.66 -11.41 4.33
CA LEU A 26 -18.56 -12.52 4.10
C LEU A 26 -18.06 -13.56 3.10
N ILE A 27 -17.34 -13.12 2.06
CA ILE A 27 -16.88 -14.00 0.99
C ILE A 27 -15.46 -14.46 1.28
N PRO A 28 -15.23 -15.79 1.43
CA PRO A 28 -13.88 -16.33 1.55
C PRO A 28 -13.03 -16.02 0.31
N ARG A 29 -11.72 -15.76 0.50
CA ARG A 29 -10.83 -15.33 -0.58
C ARG A 29 -10.68 -16.30 -1.75
N HIS A 30 -10.94 -17.59 -1.55
CA HIS A 30 -10.89 -18.61 -2.61
C HIS A 30 -12.16 -18.62 -3.52
N HIS A 31 -13.21 -17.87 -3.19
CA HIS A 31 -14.40 -17.71 -4.02
C HIS A 31 -14.22 -16.54 -5.01
N GLY A 32 -13.22 -16.61 -5.89
CA GLY A 32 -12.75 -15.52 -6.76
C GLY A 32 -13.85 -14.81 -7.55
N TRP A 33 -14.80 -15.53 -8.21
CA TRP A 33 -15.89 -14.91 -8.98
C TRP A 33 -16.83 -14.08 -8.10
N MET A 34 -17.18 -14.60 -6.92
CA MET A 34 -18.06 -13.88 -5.99
C MET A 34 -17.35 -12.63 -5.45
N LEU A 35 -16.06 -12.75 -5.13
CA LEU A 35 -15.26 -11.60 -4.70
C LEU A 35 -15.16 -10.52 -5.78
N LEU A 36 -14.85 -10.91 -7.03
CA LEU A 36 -14.79 -9.95 -8.13
C LEU A 36 -16.13 -9.27 -8.37
N PHE A 37 -17.23 -10.03 -8.36
CA PHE A 37 -18.56 -9.46 -8.53
C PHE A 37 -18.89 -8.44 -7.43
N ALA A 38 -18.67 -8.79 -6.16
CA ALA A 38 -18.92 -7.91 -5.02
C ALA A 38 -18.04 -6.65 -5.08
N TYR A 39 -16.74 -6.84 -5.34
CA TYR A 39 -15.79 -5.73 -5.44
C TYR A 39 -16.11 -4.79 -6.60
N PHE A 40 -16.34 -5.32 -7.80
CA PHE A 40 -16.65 -4.51 -8.97
C PHE A 40 -17.98 -3.79 -8.80
N SER A 41 -18.98 -4.41 -8.19
CA SER A 41 -20.24 -3.74 -7.85
C SER A 41 -20.01 -2.54 -6.91
N ALA A 42 -19.20 -2.72 -5.85
CA ALA A 42 -18.80 -1.62 -4.98
C ALA A 42 -18.03 -0.54 -5.74
N PHE A 43 -17.14 -0.93 -6.65
CA PHE A 43 -16.31 -0.01 -7.41
C PHE A 43 -17.13 0.82 -8.41
N PHE A 44 -18.12 0.22 -9.08
CA PHE A 44 -19.03 0.95 -9.96
C PHE A 44 -19.94 1.90 -9.17
N ALA A 45 -20.45 1.46 -8.01
CA ALA A 45 -21.19 2.34 -7.11
C ALA A 45 -20.33 3.52 -6.61
N TYR A 46 -19.09 3.26 -6.20
CA TYR A 46 -18.11 4.29 -5.86
C TYR A 46 -17.90 5.30 -6.99
N PHE A 47 -17.68 4.81 -8.23
CA PHE A 47 -17.50 5.67 -9.39
C PHE A 47 -18.72 6.57 -9.62
N TRP A 48 -19.92 6.01 -9.49
CA TRP A 48 -21.17 6.77 -9.60
C TRP A 48 -21.32 7.80 -8.47
N LEU A 49 -21.03 7.42 -7.21
CA LEU A 49 -21.07 8.32 -6.06
C LEU A 49 -20.10 9.50 -6.21
N CYS A 50 -18.88 9.26 -6.66
CA CYS A 50 -17.88 10.31 -6.87
C CYS A 50 -18.25 11.29 -8.00
N LYS A 51 -19.10 10.88 -8.95
CA LYS A 51 -19.64 11.74 -10.02
C LYS A 51 -20.98 12.38 -9.70
N SER A 52 -21.57 12.03 -8.57
CA SER A 52 -22.89 12.55 -8.16
C SER A 52 -22.79 13.98 -7.62
N GLU A 53 -23.96 14.64 -7.50
CA GLU A 53 -24.08 15.97 -6.89
C GLU A 53 -24.06 15.93 -5.34
N ILE A 54 -23.75 14.78 -4.74
CA ILE A 54 -23.67 14.62 -3.28
C ILE A 54 -22.54 15.48 -2.73
N LYS A 55 -22.84 16.28 -1.71
CA LYS A 55 -21.83 17.15 -1.07
C LYS A 55 -20.72 16.30 -0.43
N LEU A 56 -19.48 16.78 -0.55
CA LEU A 56 -18.30 16.10 -0.04
C LEU A 56 -18.44 15.60 1.42
N PRO A 57 -18.99 16.34 2.40
CA PRO A 57 -19.15 15.82 3.76
C PRO A 57 -20.00 14.54 3.86
N HIS A 58 -21.05 14.41 3.04
CA HIS A 58 -21.87 13.20 3.01
C HIS A 58 -21.11 12.02 2.38
N LEU A 59 -20.33 12.27 1.32
CA LEU A 59 -19.45 11.25 0.74
C LEU A 59 -18.40 10.78 1.76
N LEU A 60 -17.80 11.71 2.52
CA LEU A 60 -16.88 11.35 3.59
C LEU A 60 -17.57 10.52 4.70
N ALA A 61 -18.81 10.87 5.06
CA ALA A 61 -19.59 10.08 6.02
C ALA A 61 -19.86 8.66 5.53
N ILE A 62 -20.19 8.48 4.23
CA ILE A 62 -20.34 7.15 3.60
C ILE A 62 -19.02 6.37 3.68
N GLY A 63 -17.90 6.99 3.31
CA GLY A 63 -16.58 6.33 3.38
C GLY A 63 -16.15 5.96 4.80
N LEU A 64 -16.48 6.78 5.80
CA LEU A 64 -16.26 6.47 7.20
C LEU A 64 -17.13 5.29 7.66
N ALA A 65 -18.42 5.31 7.36
CA ALA A 65 -19.33 4.22 7.72
C ALA A 65 -18.90 2.89 7.09
N ALA A 66 -18.44 2.90 5.83
CA ALA A 66 -17.92 1.70 5.16
C ALA A 66 -16.70 1.10 5.90
N ARG A 67 -15.81 1.94 6.45
CA ARG A 67 -14.69 1.47 7.28
C ARG A 67 -15.15 0.89 8.62
N LEU A 68 -16.11 1.54 9.27
CA LEU A 68 -16.62 1.10 10.57
C LEU A 68 -17.32 -0.26 10.50
N ILE A 69 -17.97 -0.59 9.38
CA ILE A 69 -18.55 -1.92 9.17
C ILE A 69 -17.48 -3.02 9.24
N LEU A 70 -16.28 -2.76 8.74
CA LEU A 70 -15.19 -3.76 8.72
C LEU A 70 -14.64 -4.08 10.13
N PHE A 71 -14.97 -3.30 11.15
CA PHE A 71 -14.62 -3.60 12.55
C PHE A 71 -15.42 -4.78 13.13
N LEU A 72 -16.45 -5.25 12.43
CA LEU A 72 -17.31 -6.36 12.89
C LEU A 72 -16.69 -7.75 12.70
N GLY A 73 -15.60 -7.88 11.92
CA GLY A 73 -14.97 -9.18 11.65
C GLY A 73 -13.46 -9.11 11.53
N LEU A 74 -12.82 -10.27 11.48
CA LEU A 74 -11.39 -10.39 11.17
C LEU A 74 -11.15 -10.12 9.68
N PRO A 75 -9.91 -9.73 9.27
CA PRO A 75 -9.53 -9.69 7.86
C PRO A 75 -9.84 -11.00 7.14
N SER A 76 -10.47 -10.91 5.96
CA SER A 76 -10.86 -12.10 5.18
C SER A 76 -9.96 -12.37 3.97
N LEU A 77 -9.21 -11.36 3.52
CA LEU A 77 -8.41 -11.45 2.29
C LEU A 77 -6.90 -11.58 2.56
N SER A 78 -6.45 -11.36 3.80
CA SER A 78 -5.03 -11.43 4.19
C SER A 78 -4.85 -12.11 5.54
N ASP A 79 -3.83 -12.96 5.65
CA ASP A 79 -3.43 -13.64 6.89
C ASP A 79 -2.35 -12.84 7.66
N ASP A 80 -1.95 -11.67 7.19
CA ASP A 80 -0.88 -10.86 7.80
C ASP A 80 -1.20 -10.44 9.24
N LEU A 81 -2.49 -10.29 9.59
CA LEU A 81 -2.93 -10.00 10.95
C LEU A 81 -2.34 -10.97 11.97
N TYR A 82 -2.29 -12.25 11.67
CA TYR A 82 -1.78 -13.25 12.60
C TYR A 82 -0.29 -13.05 12.90
N ARG A 83 0.46 -12.58 11.92
CA ARG A 83 1.85 -12.18 12.13
C ARG A 83 1.95 -10.90 12.98
N PHE A 84 1.04 -9.95 12.84
CA PHE A 84 1.02 -8.74 13.69
C PHE A 84 0.73 -9.10 15.15
N ILE A 85 -0.23 -10.00 15.38
CA ILE A 85 -0.56 -10.52 16.71
C ILE A 85 0.63 -11.28 17.29
N TRP A 86 1.29 -12.14 16.51
CA TRP A 86 2.47 -12.89 16.89
C TRP A 86 3.60 -11.96 17.34
N ASP A 87 4.00 -11.05 16.49
CA ASP A 87 5.09 -10.11 16.75
C ASP A 87 4.77 -9.22 17.97
N GLY A 88 3.53 -8.71 18.05
CA GLY A 88 3.06 -7.90 19.16
C GLY A 88 3.06 -8.66 20.50
N THR A 89 2.66 -9.93 20.50
CA THR A 89 2.69 -10.80 21.68
C THR A 89 4.12 -11.05 22.14
N LEU A 90 5.05 -11.34 21.22
CA LEU A 90 6.47 -11.49 21.56
C LEU A 90 7.02 -10.22 22.21
N LEU A 91 6.74 -9.05 21.66
CA LEU A 91 7.21 -7.77 22.22
C LEU A 91 6.61 -7.49 23.59
N ARG A 92 5.34 -7.82 23.84
CA ARG A 92 4.70 -7.70 25.15
C ARG A 92 5.40 -8.56 26.20
N GLU A 93 5.83 -9.75 25.82
CA GLU A 93 6.54 -10.70 26.69
C GLU A 93 8.06 -10.43 26.75
N GLY A 94 8.55 -9.33 26.15
CA GLY A 94 9.96 -8.91 26.21
C GLY A 94 10.87 -9.60 25.18
N PHE A 95 10.32 -10.28 24.19
CA PHE A 95 11.08 -10.95 23.13
C PHE A 95 11.11 -10.12 21.84
N SER A 96 12.26 -10.12 21.14
CA SER A 96 12.39 -9.46 19.84
C SER A 96 11.84 -10.35 18.71
N PRO A 97 10.88 -9.92 17.90
CA PRO A 97 10.31 -10.74 16.81
C PRO A 97 11.31 -11.01 15.66
N TYR A 98 12.47 -10.35 15.70
CA TYR A 98 13.52 -10.50 14.68
C TYR A 98 14.61 -11.53 15.05
N ALA A 99 14.67 -11.99 16.29
CA ALA A 99 15.83 -12.75 16.79
C ALA A 99 15.77 -14.23 16.44
N ARG A 100 14.58 -14.79 16.28
CA ARG A 100 14.37 -16.23 16.03
C ARG A 100 13.20 -16.47 15.08
N LEU A 101 13.16 -17.69 14.51
CA LEU A 101 12.01 -18.14 13.71
C LEU A 101 10.80 -18.43 14.60
N PRO A 102 9.56 -18.33 14.06
CA PRO A 102 8.34 -18.62 14.80
C PRO A 102 8.34 -19.99 15.51
N ALA A 103 8.84 -21.06 14.84
CA ALA A 103 8.90 -22.39 15.43
C ALA A 103 9.79 -22.45 16.69
N GLU A 104 10.86 -21.66 16.75
CA GLU A 104 11.76 -21.61 17.91
C GLU A 104 11.12 -20.90 19.10
N TYR A 105 10.26 -19.89 18.87
CA TYR A 105 9.47 -19.22 19.90
C TYR A 105 8.35 -20.11 20.43
N LEU A 106 7.66 -20.83 19.53
CA LEU A 106 6.63 -21.80 19.93
C LEU A 106 7.19 -22.85 20.89
N ALA A 107 8.38 -23.38 20.59
CA ALA A 107 9.05 -24.40 21.43
C ALA A 107 9.46 -23.88 22.82
N GLN A 108 9.53 -22.55 23.01
CA GLN A 108 9.86 -21.94 24.32
C GLN A 108 8.66 -21.84 25.28
N GLY A 109 7.43 -22.06 24.79
CA GLY A 109 6.23 -21.96 25.62
C GLY A 109 5.94 -20.54 26.12
N ILE A 110 6.19 -19.53 25.31
CA ILE A 110 5.96 -18.11 25.64
C ILE A 110 4.45 -17.89 25.81
N GLN A 111 4.04 -17.14 26.79
CA GLN A 111 2.63 -16.87 27.10
C GLN A 111 1.94 -16.16 25.92
N GLY A 112 0.83 -16.74 25.43
CA GLY A 112 0.06 -16.21 24.29
C GLY A 112 0.66 -16.52 22.92
N VAL A 113 1.77 -17.26 22.87
CA VAL A 113 2.37 -17.82 21.66
C VAL A 113 2.05 -19.32 21.66
N ASP A 114 0.96 -19.70 20.97
CA ASP A 114 0.43 -21.05 20.95
C ASP A 114 0.36 -21.65 19.54
N GLN A 115 0.06 -22.94 19.49
CA GLN A 115 -0.06 -23.68 18.23
C GLN A 115 -1.17 -23.12 17.34
N GLN A 116 -2.29 -22.67 17.93
CA GLN A 116 -3.42 -22.14 17.17
C GLN A 116 -3.01 -20.88 16.40
N LEU A 117 -2.29 -19.95 17.03
CA LEU A 117 -1.77 -18.75 16.38
C LEU A 117 -0.67 -19.08 15.37
N TYR A 118 0.23 -20.03 15.69
CA TYR A 118 1.28 -20.48 14.81
C TYR A 118 0.74 -21.04 13.48
N ASP A 119 -0.32 -21.86 13.53
CA ASP A 119 -0.92 -22.48 12.35
C ASP A 119 -1.58 -21.46 11.41
N GLN A 120 -1.93 -20.27 11.90
CA GLN A 120 -2.46 -19.17 11.10
C GLN A 120 -1.38 -18.33 10.39
N LEU A 121 -0.11 -18.50 10.73
CA LEU A 121 0.97 -17.72 10.13
C LEU A 121 1.20 -18.12 8.67
N ASN A 122 1.12 -17.16 7.77
CA ASN A 122 1.53 -17.31 6.36
C ASN A 122 3.07 -17.27 6.17
N SER A 123 3.83 -17.00 7.23
CA SER A 123 5.26 -16.71 7.21
C SER A 123 6.05 -17.48 8.28
N GLN A 124 5.61 -18.71 8.62
CA GLN A 124 6.24 -19.57 9.62
C GLN A 124 7.76 -19.77 9.43
N PRO A 125 8.30 -19.96 8.19
CA PRO A 125 9.72 -20.19 7.98
C PRO A 125 10.55 -18.90 7.91
N TYR A 126 9.96 -17.73 8.21
CA TYR A 126 10.63 -16.44 8.01
C TYR A 126 10.68 -15.60 9.28
N TYR A 127 11.78 -14.85 9.43
CA TYR A 127 11.90 -13.79 10.43
C TYR A 127 10.91 -12.67 10.14
N SER A 128 10.60 -11.85 11.16
CA SER A 128 9.77 -10.66 10.92
C SER A 128 10.43 -9.71 9.95
N VAL A 129 9.64 -9.21 8.99
CA VAL A 129 10.06 -8.23 7.98
C VAL A 129 9.49 -6.84 8.23
N TYR A 130 8.62 -6.71 9.23
CA TYR A 130 7.92 -5.46 9.51
C TYR A 130 8.84 -4.47 10.20
N PRO A 131 8.94 -3.22 9.68
CA PRO A 131 9.79 -2.19 10.28
C PRO A 131 9.36 -1.78 11.70
N PRO A 132 10.24 -1.10 12.45
CA PRO A 132 10.03 -0.82 13.88
C PRO A 132 8.77 -0.05 14.23
N LEU A 133 8.28 0.83 13.36
CA LEU A 133 7.06 1.59 13.64
C LEU A 133 5.83 0.68 13.64
N ASN A 134 5.80 -0.32 12.75
CA ASN A 134 4.74 -1.33 12.76
C ASN A 134 4.79 -2.15 14.06
N GLN A 135 5.99 -2.54 14.48
CA GLN A 135 6.21 -3.29 15.72
C GLN A 135 5.69 -2.55 16.96
N LEU A 136 5.83 -1.22 17.00
CA LEU A 136 5.23 -0.39 18.04
C LEU A 136 3.70 -0.56 18.09
N PHE A 137 3.02 -0.50 16.94
CA PHE A 137 1.57 -0.67 16.89
C PHE A 137 1.13 -2.11 17.21
N PHE A 138 1.90 -3.10 16.79
CA PHE A 138 1.66 -4.51 17.15
C PHE A 138 1.77 -4.72 18.66
N TRP A 139 2.82 -4.16 19.28
CA TRP A 139 2.99 -4.18 20.73
C TRP A 139 1.83 -3.48 21.46
N ILE A 140 1.40 -2.30 21.02
CA ILE A 140 0.25 -1.59 21.60
C ILE A 140 -1.01 -2.46 21.53
N SER A 141 -1.29 -3.06 20.36
CA SER A 141 -2.49 -3.88 20.18
C SER A 141 -2.49 -5.12 21.09
N ALA A 142 -1.37 -5.82 21.18
CA ALA A 142 -1.21 -7.00 22.05
C ALA A 142 -1.23 -6.65 23.54
N SER A 143 -0.78 -5.42 23.92
CA SER A 143 -0.82 -4.95 25.30
C SER A 143 -2.24 -4.53 25.73
N MET A 144 -3.11 -4.16 24.79
CA MET A 144 -4.49 -3.75 25.08
C MET A 144 -5.47 -4.93 25.18
N SER A 145 -5.20 -6.05 24.49
CA SER A 145 -6.11 -7.20 24.49
C SER A 145 -5.41 -8.48 24.05
N THR A 146 -5.95 -9.63 24.49
CA THR A 146 -5.58 -10.96 24.01
C THR A 146 -6.52 -11.48 22.92
N SER A 147 -7.68 -10.85 22.72
CA SER A 147 -8.62 -11.20 21.64
C SER A 147 -8.10 -10.72 20.28
N TRP A 148 -8.03 -11.62 19.30
CA TRP A 148 -7.60 -11.31 17.94
C TRP A 148 -8.43 -10.21 17.28
N LEU A 149 -9.76 -10.24 17.46
CA LEU A 149 -10.65 -9.19 16.94
C LEU A 149 -10.39 -7.84 17.61
N ALA A 150 -10.18 -7.82 18.92
CA ALA A 150 -9.89 -6.57 19.63
C ALA A 150 -8.52 -6.01 19.20
N GLN A 151 -7.50 -6.85 19.05
CA GLN A 151 -6.19 -6.44 18.53
C GLN A 151 -6.31 -5.90 17.10
N ALA A 152 -7.04 -6.60 16.22
CA ALA A 152 -7.35 -6.13 14.86
C ALA A 152 -8.01 -4.73 14.88
N ASN A 153 -8.97 -4.52 15.79
CA ASN A 153 -9.67 -3.26 15.90
C ASN A 153 -8.81 -2.12 16.46
N VAL A 154 -7.86 -2.40 17.34
CA VAL A 154 -6.86 -1.40 17.77
C VAL A 154 -6.02 -0.95 16.57
N LEU A 155 -5.54 -1.89 15.74
CA LEU A 155 -4.78 -1.56 14.53
C LEU A 155 -5.64 -0.81 13.51
N ARG A 156 -6.92 -1.18 13.35
CA ARG A 156 -7.87 -0.46 12.48
C ARG A 156 -8.11 0.98 12.93
N VAL A 157 -8.16 1.24 14.24
CA VAL A 157 -8.26 2.63 14.76
C VAL A 157 -7.05 3.45 14.31
N VAL A 158 -5.84 2.91 14.42
CA VAL A 158 -4.60 3.58 13.96
C VAL A 158 -4.69 3.89 12.46
N LEU A 159 -5.11 2.92 11.64
CA LEU A 159 -5.22 3.09 10.19
C LEU A 159 -6.37 4.02 9.81
N LEU A 160 -7.49 4.01 10.52
CA LEU A 160 -8.58 4.96 10.32
C LEU A 160 -8.13 6.40 10.62
N MET A 161 -7.39 6.62 11.69
CA MET A 161 -6.82 7.93 12.00
C MET A 161 -5.81 8.38 10.93
N ALA A 162 -5.02 7.45 10.40
CA ALA A 162 -4.12 7.71 9.27
C ALA A 162 -4.89 8.09 7.99
N ASP A 163 -5.98 7.40 7.68
CA ASP A 163 -6.84 7.71 6.53
C ASP A 163 -7.47 9.11 6.64
N LEU A 164 -7.98 9.47 7.84
CA LEU A 164 -8.52 10.80 8.09
C LEU A 164 -7.43 11.88 8.00
N GLY A 165 -6.24 11.61 8.52
CA GLY A 165 -5.06 12.45 8.36
C GLY A 165 -4.64 12.59 6.90
N SER A 166 -4.74 11.52 6.12
CA SER A 166 -4.48 11.54 4.67
C SER A 166 -5.46 12.45 3.94
N VAL A 167 -6.75 12.37 4.27
CA VAL A 167 -7.78 13.29 3.74
C VAL A 167 -7.44 14.75 4.07
N TYR A 168 -7.02 15.03 5.32
CA TYR A 168 -6.62 16.38 5.73
C TYR A 168 -5.42 16.90 4.91
N PHE A 169 -4.35 16.12 4.78
CA PHE A 169 -3.17 16.58 4.03
C PHE A 169 -3.42 16.63 2.52
N LEU A 170 -4.22 15.70 1.97
CA LEU A 170 -4.66 15.76 0.58
C LEU A 170 -5.46 17.04 0.32
N TYR A 171 -6.42 17.38 1.20
CA TYR A 171 -7.17 18.64 1.15
C TYR A 171 -6.23 19.85 1.13
N ARG A 172 -5.25 19.90 2.06
CA ARG A 172 -4.30 21.01 2.16
C ARG A 172 -3.40 21.13 0.92
N LEU A 173 -2.97 20.00 0.34
CA LEU A 173 -2.19 19.96 -0.90
C LEU A 173 -3.01 20.39 -2.11
N LEU A 174 -4.25 19.92 -2.24
CA LEU A 174 -5.17 20.36 -3.30
C LEU A 174 -5.42 21.87 -3.25
N GLN A 175 -5.63 22.44 -2.06
CA GLN A 175 -5.75 23.90 -1.88
C GLN A 175 -4.48 24.64 -2.32
N LEU A 176 -3.28 24.14 -1.96
CA LEU A 176 -2.02 24.77 -2.37
C LEU A 176 -1.83 24.80 -3.88
N HIS A 177 -2.31 23.76 -4.55
CA HIS A 177 -2.22 23.64 -6.02
C HIS A 177 -3.47 24.14 -6.74
N GLN A 178 -4.43 24.77 -6.04
CA GLN A 178 -5.68 25.31 -6.56
C GLN A 178 -6.48 24.28 -7.38
N LYS A 179 -6.51 23.02 -6.88
CA LYS A 179 -7.21 21.91 -7.52
C LYS A 179 -8.59 21.67 -6.92
N ASP A 180 -9.44 21.00 -7.68
CA ASP A 180 -10.79 20.63 -7.26
C ASP A 180 -10.76 19.73 -6.01
N LEU A 181 -11.50 20.13 -4.98
CA LEU A 181 -11.60 19.39 -3.71
C LEU A 181 -12.50 18.16 -3.80
N SER A 182 -13.34 18.04 -4.83
CA SER A 182 -14.15 16.84 -5.08
C SER A 182 -13.28 15.59 -5.29
N VAL A 183 -12.02 15.78 -5.70
CA VAL A 183 -11.01 14.74 -5.84
C VAL A 183 -10.81 13.93 -4.54
N ILE A 184 -11.08 14.52 -3.38
CA ILE A 184 -10.97 13.84 -2.07
C ILE A 184 -11.91 12.63 -1.99
N SER A 185 -13.11 12.72 -2.61
CA SER A 185 -14.04 11.59 -2.63
C SER A 185 -13.47 10.39 -3.39
N TRP A 186 -12.72 10.63 -4.49
CA TRP A 186 -12.05 9.59 -5.24
C TRP A 186 -10.97 8.86 -4.45
N PHE A 187 -10.37 9.52 -3.47
CA PHE A 187 -9.44 8.89 -2.54
C PHE A 187 -10.19 8.16 -1.43
N PHE A 188 -11.06 8.86 -0.68
CA PHE A 188 -11.60 8.34 0.58
C PHE A 188 -12.67 7.26 0.42
N LEU A 189 -13.45 7.29 -0.69
CA LEU A 189 -14.42 6.25 -1.00
C LEU A 189 -13.83 5.10 -1.82
N ASN A 190 -12.55 5.15 -2.19
CA ASN A 190 -11.96 4.10 -3.02
C ASN A 190 -12.09 2.72 -2.34
N PRO A 191 -12.75 1.72 -2.98
CA PRO A 191 -12.97 0.41 -2.37
C PRO A 191 -11.67 -0.31 -2.00
N LEU A 192 -10.63 -0.19 -2.84
CA LEU A 192 -9.33 -0.80 -2.55
C LEU A 192 -8.73 -0.21 -1.27
N LEU A 193 -8.75 1.12 -1.11
CA LEU A 193 -8.24 1.77 0.10
C LEU A 193 -9.00 1.30 1.35
N ILE A 194 -10.33 1.23 1.27
CA ILE A 194 -11.17 0.80 2.40
C ILE A 194 -10.88 -0.66 2.79
N LEU A 195 -10.85 -1.54 1.80
CA LEU A 195 -10.65 -2.98 2.03
C LEU A 195 -9.21 -3.30 2.45
N GLU A 196 -8.21 -2.72 1.79
CA GLU A 196 -6.83 -3.06 2.08
C GLU A 196 -6.27 -2.34 3.31
N ALA A 197 -6.52 -1.04 3.48
CA ALA A 197 -6.02 -0.34 4.66
C ALA A 197 -6.81 -0.73 5.92
N THR A 198 -8.14 -0.50 5.93
CA THR A 198 -8.96 -0.75 7.14
C THR A 198 -9.37 -2.21 7.25
N GLY A 199 -9.83 -2.84 6.17
CA GLY A 199 -10.33 -4.22 6.17
C GLY A 199 -9.24 -5.22 6.51
N ASN A 200 -8.20 -5.26 5.70
CA ASN A 200 -7.08 -6.22 5.79
C ASN A 200 -5.90 -5.73 6.65
N ILE A 201 -6.00 -4.51 7.21
CA ILE A 201 -5.01 -3.93 8.14
C ILE A 201 -3.63 -3.78 7.48
N HIS A 202 -3.57 -3.36 6.20
CA HIS A 202 -2.31 -3.09 5.55
C HIS A 202 -1.81 -1.67 5.86
N PHE A 203 -0.60 -1.59 6.37
CA PHE A 203 0.02 -0.36 6.86
C PHE A 203 0.40 0.63 5.74
N GLU A 204 0.15 0.30 4.49
CA GLU A 204 0.22 1.25 3.38
C GLU A 204 -0.70 2.46 3.56
N GLY A 205 -1.83 2.32 4.27
CA GLY A 205 -2.65 3.46 4.69
C GLY A 205 -1.86 4.45 5.54
N LEU A 206 -1.05 3.95 6.48
CA LEU A 206 -0.16 4.77 7.32
C LEU A 206 1.00 5.36 6.51
N VAL A 207 1.55 4.61 5.53
CA VAL A 207 2.54 5.13 4.57
C VAL A 207 1.99 6.32 3.80
N VAL A 208 0.75 6.24 3.29
CA VAL A 208 0.09 7.35 2.57
C VAL A 208 -0.01 8.58 3.44
N PHE A 209 -0.45 8.42 4.70
CA PHE A 209 -0.55 9.52 5.64
C PHE A 209 0.78 10.25 5.85
N PHE A 210 1.83 9.54 6.20
CA PHE A 210 3.14 10.13 6.44
C PHE A 210 3.77 10.69 5.15
N LEU A 211 3.52 10.07 4.00
CA LEU A 211 3.95 10.58 2.71
C LEU A 211 3.29 11.92 2.38
N LEU A 212 1.98 12.05 2.55
CA LEU A 212 1.24 13.29 2.31
C LEU A 212 1.63 14.39 3.31
N LEU A 213 1.84 14.06 4.59
CA LEU A 213 2.38 14.96 5.60
C LEU A 213 3.77 15.47 5.18
N GLY A 214 4.69 14.56 4.81
CA GLY A 214 6.04 14.91 4.37
C GLY A 214 6.03 15.78 3.11
N LEU A 215 5.17 15.46 2.15
CA LEU A 215 4.99 16.24 0.92
C LEU A 215 4.41 17.64 1.22
N TYR A 216 3.40 17.75 2.08
CA TYR A 216 2.86 19.04 2.50
C TYR A 216 3.91 19.92 3.20
N ALA A 217 4.70 19.34 4.09
CA ALA A 217 5.79 20.02 4.75
C ALA A 217 6.85 20.49 3.75
N PHE A 218 7.19 19.67 2.76
CA PHE A 218 8.10 20.01 1.67
C PHE A 218 7.61 21.22 0.86
N GLU A 219 6.36 21.23 0.45
CA GLU A 219 5.73 22.35 -0.29
C GLU A 219 5.69 23.64 0.54
N LYS A 220 5.64 23.52 1.88
CA LYS A 220 5.72 24.65 2.82
C LYS A 220 7.16 25.03 3.20
N ASN A 221 8.18 24.48 2.52
CA ASN A 221 9.60 24.70 2.81
C ASN A 221 10.02 24.33 4.26
N ARG A 222 9.32 23.37 4.91
CA ARG A 222 9.63 22.84 6.24
C ARG A 222 10.41 21.54 6.12
N MET A 223 11.72 21.64 5.81
CA MET A 223 12.53 20.48 5.42
C MET A 223 12.69 19.44 6.52
N ILE A 224 12.83 19.85 7.78
CA ILE A 224 12.89 18.91 8.93
C ILE A 224 11.59 18.13 9.05
N SER A 225 10.43 18.81 9.03
CA SER A 225 9.11 18.15 9.08
C SER A 225 8.88 17.25 7.87
N SER A 226 9.38 17.64 6.69
CA SER A 226 9.34 16.79 5.49
C SER A 226 10.16 15.52 5.68
N GLY A 227 11.37 15.64 6.22
CA GLY A 227 12.23 14.51 6.54
C GLY A 227 11.61 13.58 7.60
N ILE A 228 10.96 14.14 8.63
CA ILE A 228 10.22 13.35 9.63
C ILE A 228 9.08 12.57 8.96
N GLY A 229 8.25 13.22 8.14
CA GLY A 229 7.16 12.55 7.44
C GLY A 229 7.66 11.41 6.53
N LEU A 230 8.68 11.67 5.72
CA LEU A 230 9.25 10.64 4.84
C LEU A 230 9.95 9.53 5.64
N GLY A 231 10.64 9.86 6.73
CA GLY A 231 11.28 8.90 7.62
C GLY A 231 10.27 7.99 8.32
N LEU A 232 9.13 8.53 8.80
CA LEU A 232 8.04 7.76 9.39
C LEU A 232 7.37 6.85 8.34
N ALA A 233 7.16 7.34 7.11
CA ALA A 233 6.69 6.52 6.01
C ALA A 233 7.66 5.35 5.74
N ALA A 234 8.97 5.61 5.72
CA ALA A 234 10.00 4.60 5.53
C ALA A 234 10.14 3.65 6.74
N ALA A 235 9.93 4.14 7.97
CA ALA A 235 9.89 3.33 9.18
C ALA A 235 8.62 2.46 9.29
N THR A 236 7.59 2.75 8.49
CA THR A 236 6.41 1.88 8.31
C THR A 236 6.68 0.84 7.21
N LYS A 237 7.29 1.25 6.12
CA LYS A 237 7.69 0.39 4.99
C LYS A 237 8.83 1.07 4.24
N LEU A 238 9.89 0.33 3.89
CA LEU A 238 11.10 0.93 3.27
C LEU A 238 10.85 1.54 1.89
N LEU A 239 9.80 1.12 1.20
CA LEU A 239 9.46 1.56 -0.17
C LEU A 239 9.47 3.10 -0.35
N PRO A 240 8.97 3.96 0.56
CA PRO A 240 9.03 5.42 0.40
C PRO A 240 10.42 6.03 0.20
N LEU A 241 11.51 5.30 0.51
CA LEU A 241 12.86 5.76 0.22
C LEU A 241 13.11 5.98 -1.28
N ILE A 242 12.34 5.34 -2.17
CA ILE A 242 12.40 5.58 -3.62
C ILE A 242 12.06 7.03 -4.00
N PHE A 243 11.40 7.78 -3.12
CA PHE A 243 11.04 9.19 -3.35
C PHE A 243 12.16 10.17 -3.00
N LEU A 244 13.19 9.73 -2.28
CA LEU A 244 14.33 10.60 -1.91
C LEU A 244 14.97 11.28 -3.12
N PRO A 245 15.26 10.61 -4.27
CA PRO A 245 15.85 11.29 -5.42
C PRO A 245 14.99 12.44 -5.95
N ALA A 246 13.66 12.29 -5.96
CA ALA A 246 12.76 13.35 -6.41
C ALA A 246 12.82 14.59 -5.51
N ILE A 247 12.94 14.38 -4.19
CA ILE A 247 13.00 15.45 -3.17
C ILE A 247 14.38 16.11 -3.16
N VAL A 248 15.44 15.30 -3.11
CA VAL A 248 16.84 15.78 -3.01
C VAL A 248 17.22 16.57 -4.26
N ILE A 249 16.95 16.04 -5.45
CA ILE A 249 17.26 16.71 -6.72
C ILE A 249 16.44 17.99 -6.90
N ARG A 250 15.19 18.04 -6.39
CA ARG A 250 14.32 19.21 -6.52
C ARG A 250 14.83 20.42 -5.73
N LYS A 251 15.36 20.21 -4.52
CA LYS A 251 15.79 21.28 -3.61
C LYS A 251 17.31 21.44 -3.50
N TRP A 252 18.05 20.69 -4.28
CA TRP A 252 19.50 20.69 -4.41
C TRP A 252 20.31 21.01 -3.12
N PHE A 253 21.27 20.16 -2.81
CA PHE A 253 22.27 20.18 -1.75
C PHE A 253 21.74 20.39 -0.30
N ARG A 254 21.48 21.61 0.18
CA ARG A 254 21.23 21.85 1.60
C ARG A 254 19.87 21.35 2.05
N ASP A 255 18.82 21.79 1.41
CA ASP A 255 17.44 21.51 1.81
C ASP A 255 17.08 20.05 1.52
N GLY A 256 17.46 19.53 0.36
CA GLY A 256 17.24 18.13 -0.01
C GLY A 256 18.01 17.18 0.87
N ALA A 257 19.29 17.49 1.18
CA ALA A 257 20.12 16.72 2.11
C ALA A 257 19.51 16.72 3.52
N THR A 258 18.98 17.86 4.00
CA THR A 258 18.28 17.92 5.29
C THR A 258 17.14 16.92 5.35
N VAL A 259 16.29 16.84 4.31
CA VAL A 259 15.19 15.85 4.26
C VAL A 259 15.74 14.42 4.33
N GLY A 260 16.76 14.10 3.53
CA GLY A 260 17.37 12.77 3.51
C GLY A 260 18.00 12.38 4.85
N ILE A 261 18.78 13.28 5.47
CA ILE A 261 19.44 13.04 6.77
C ILE A 261 18.38 12.83 7.86
N VAL A 262 17.36 13.71 7.94
CA VAL A 262 16.31 13.58 8.96
C VAL A 262 15.51 12.29 8.75
N ALA A 263 15.17 11.94 7.50
CA ALA A 263 14.50 10.68 7.22
C ALA A 263 15.35 9.47 7.64
N GLY A 264 16.65 9.48 7.33
CA GLY A 264 17.59 8.44 7.77
C GLY A 264 17.69 8.34 9.28
N LEU A 265 17.74 9.48 10.00
CA LEU A 265 17.76 9.51 11.47
C LEU A 265 16.48 8.91 12.07
N VAL A 266 15.29 9.25 11.53
CA VAL A 266 14.03 8.69 12.01
C VAL A 266 14.00 7.17 11.89
N VAL A 267 14.42 6.63 10.73
CA VAL A 267 14.51 5.18 10.52
C VAL A 267 15.52 4.55 11.46
N SER A 268 16.71 5.15 11.60
CA SER A 268 17.79 4.64 12.46
C SER A 268 17.38 4.61 13.94
N ILE A 269 16.76 5.68 14.43
CA ILE A 269 16.26 5.75 15.81
C ILE A 269 15.25 4.64 16.09
N GLY A 270 14.34 4.38 15.15
CA GLY A 270 13.38 3.29 15.27
C GLY A 270 14.03 1.90 15.36
N LEU A 271 15.20 1.71 14.76
CA LEU A 271 15.93 0.45 14.79
C LEU A 271 16.74 0.24 16.08
N ILE A 272 17.08 1.31 16.85
CA ILE A 272 17.92 1.22 18.05
C ILE A 272 17.47 0.11 19.03
N PRO A 273 16.16 -0.05 19.38
CA PRO A 273 15.73 -1.09 20.32
C PRO A 273 15.98 -2.52 19.84
N PHE A 274 16.26 -2.70 18.57
CA PHE A 274 16.39 -3.99 17.90
C PHE A 274 17.82 -4.30 17.45
N ILE A 275 18.81 -3.43 17.72
CA ILE A 275 20.20 -3.65 17.28
C ILE A 275 20.85 -4.76 18.11
N ASN A 276 20.97 -5.95 17.50
CA ASN A 276 21.90 -6.99 17.93
C ASN A 276 22.35 -7.81 16.70
N SER A 277 23.40 -8.62 16.83
CA SER A 277 24.00 -9.39 15.74
C SER A 277 23.03 -10.39 15.09
N ALA A 278 22.14 -11.00 15.89
CA ALA A 278 21.14 -11.96 15.38
C ALA A 278 20.10 -11.29 14.47
N ILE A 279 19.77 -10.02 14.74
CA ILE A 279 18.79 -9.26 13.96
C ILE A 279 19.34 -8.88 12.60
N LEU A 280 20.60 -8.45 12.55
CA LEU A 280 21.25 -8.10 11.28
C LEU A 280 21.28 -9.29 10.32
N SER A 281 21.59 -10.51 10.81
CA SER A 281 21.58 -11.73 10.00
C SER A 281 20.15 -12.14 9.58
N GLY A 282 19.17 -12.04 10.48
CA GLY A 282 17.76 -12.33 10.18
C GLY A 282 17.17 -11.37 9.15
N MET A 283 17.40 -10.07 9.28
CA MET A 283 16.98 -9.06 8.31
C MET A 283 17.63 -9.28 6.94
N GLN A 284 18.92 -9.58 6.89
CA GLN A 284 19.62 -9.85 5.63
C GLN A 284 19.07 -11.08 4.91
N SER A 285 18.75 -12.15 5.65
CA SER A 285 18.16 -13.36 5.06
C SER A 285 16.74 -13.10 4.53
N SER A 286 15.91 -12.34 5.28
CA SER A 286 14.53 -12.02 4.89
C SER A 286 14.46 -11.05 3.72
N LEU A 287 15.32 -10.01 3.68
CA LEU A 287 15.41 -9.09 2.55
C LEU A 287 15.91 -9.83 1.29
N GLY A 288 16.93 -10.69 1.41
CA GLY A 288 17.42 -11.49 0.29
C GLY A 288 16.35 -12.39 -0.32
N LEU A 289 15.44 -12.93 0.50
CA LEU A 289 14.34 -13.76 0.05
C LEU A 289 13.35 -12.97 -0.83
N TYR A 290 12.96 -11.78 -0.39
CA TYR A 290 12.02 -10.92 -1.13
C TYR A 290 12.55 -10.54 -2.51
N PHE A 291 13.84 -10.26 -2.64
CA PHE A 291 14.44 -9.85 -3.91
C PHE A 291 14.82 -11.00 -4.83
N GLN A 292 14.91 -12.25 -4.33
CA GLN A 292 15.49 -13.36 -5.09
C GLN A 292 14.57 -14.57 -5.28
N LYS A 293 13.46 -14.65 -4.54
CA LYS A 293 12.63 -15.88 -4.54
C LYS A 293 11.14 -15.64 -4.59
N PHE A 294 10.66 -14.40 -4.34
CA PHE A 294 9.24 -14.16 -4.26
C PHE A 294 8.71 -13.45 -5.51
N GLU A 295 7.69 -14.04 -6.12
CA GLU A 295 6.98 -13.49 -7.29
C GLU A 295 5.48 -13.50 -7.04
N PHE A 296 4.83 -12.38 -7.38
CA PHE A 296 3.39 -12.22 -7.18
C PHE A 296 2.85 -11.09 -8.07
N ASN A 297 1.92 -11.41 -8.98
CA ASN A 297 1.26 -10.44 -9.87
C ASN A 297 2.21 -9.39 -10.48
N ALA A 298 3.25 -9.84 -11.16
CA ALA A 298 4.26 -8.98 -11.78
C ALA A 298 3.96 -8.75 -13.27
N SER A 299 4.29 -7.56 -13.80
CA SER A 299 4.08 -7.24 -15.22
C SER A 299 5.30 -7.58 -16.10
N VAL A 300 6.24 -6.65 -16.21
CA VAL A 300 7.45 -6.81 -17.06
C VAL A 300 8.27 -8.02 -16.63
N TYR A 301 8.37 -8.25 -15.32
CA TYR A 301 9.09 -9.41 -14.81
C TYR A 301 8.51 -10.74 -15.36
N PHE A 302 7.17 -10.93 -15.35
CA PHE A 302 6.58 -12.17 -15.89
C PHE A 302 6.86 -12.38 -17.37
N LEU A 303 6.82 -11.31 -18.17
CA LEU A 303 7.20 -11.40 -19.59
C LEU A 303 8.65 -11.85 -19.75
N LEU A 304 9.58 -11.26 -18.99
CA LEU A 304 11.00 -11.62 -19.04
C LEU A 304 11.27 -13.00 -18.45
N ARG A 305 10.50 -13.42 -17.45
CA ARG A 305 10.56 -14.77 -16.88
C ARG A 305 10.22 -15.83 -17.92
N GLU A 306 9.15 -15.63 -18.70
CA GLU A 306 8.77 -16.56 -19.79
C GLU A 306 9.88 -16.67 -20.87
N VAL A 307 10.51 -15.55 -21.24
CA VAL A 307 11.69 -15.57 -22.11
C VAL A 307 12.84 -16.34 -21.45
N GLY A 308 13.03 -16.19 -20.14
CA GLY A 308 14.03 -16.95 -19.37
C GLY A 308 13.77 -18.44 -19.40
N PHE A 309 12.54 -18.89 -19.21
CA PHE A 309 12.15 -20.29 -19.34
C PHE A 309 12.41 -20.83 -20.75
N TRP A 310 12.07 -20.06 -21.79
CA TRP A 310 12.32 -20.45 -23.17
C TRP A 310 13.82 -20.59 -23.50
N LEU A 311 14.68 -19.71 -22.95
CA LEU A 311 16.13 -19.71 -23.23
C LEU A 311 16.94 -20.66 -22.35
N LYS A 312 16.55 -20.85 -21.09
CA LYS A 312 17.34 -21.55 -20.07
C LYS A 312 16.66 -22.81 -19.50
N GLY A 313 15.35 -22.98 -19.72
CA GLY A 313 14.57 -24.09 -19.16
C GLY A 313 14.23 -23.96 -17.67
N TYR A 314 14.57 -22.84 -17.00
CA TYR A 314 14.28 -22.61 -15.58
C TYR A 314 14.06 -21.14 -15.28
N ASN A 315 13.49 -20.85 -14.10
CA ASN A 315 13.22 -19.48 -13.63
C ASN A 315 14.52 -18.76 -13.26
N ILE A 316 14.80 -17.67 -13.96
CA ILE A 316 16.01 -16.86 -13.78
C ILE A 316 15.79 -15.65 -12.83
N ILE A 317 14.87 -15.75 -11.87
CA ILE A 317 14.55 -14.66 -10.91
C ILE A 317 15.81 -14.13 -10.22
N GLY A 318 16.75 -14.99 -9.86
CA GLY A 318 18.01 -14.59 -9.22
C GLY A 318 18.88 -13.65 -10.07
N ILE A 319 18.65 -13.59 -11.40
CA ILE A 319 19.31 -12.65 -12.32
C ILE A 319 18.37 -11.48 -12.62
N LEU A 320 17.12 -11.77 -12.96
CA LEU A 320 16.14 -10.72 -13.34
C LEU A 320 15.80 -9.77 -12.20
N GLY A 321 15.64 -10.28 -10.98
CA GLY A 321 15.30 -9.44 -9.81
C GLY A 321 16.33 -8.33 -9.58
N PRO A 322 17.64 -8.65 -9.39
CA PRO A 322 18.68 -7.64 -9.27
C PRO A 322 18.81 -6.72 -10.48
N ALA A 323 18.69 -7.25 -11.72
CA ALA A 323 18.78 -6.45 -12.93
C ALA A 323 17.65 -5.43 -13.04
N LEU A 324 16.40 -5.83 -12.82
CA LEU A 324 15.22 -4.95 -12.81
C LEU A 324 15.30 -3.93 -11.67
N SER A 325 15.82 -4.32 -10.50
CA SER A 325 16.07 -3.38 -9.39
C SER A 325 17.08 -2.30 -9.76
N GLY A 326 18.17 -2.67 -10.43
CA GLY A 326 19.16 -1.72 -10.94
C GLY A 326 18.57 -0.75 -11.98
N ILE A 327 17.79 -1.27 -12.94
CA ILE A 327 17.08 -0.46 -13.94
C ILE A 327 16.08 0.48 -13.25
N THR A 328 15.38 0.01 -12.24
CA THR A 328 14.44 0.82 -11.45
C THR A 328 15.15 1.99 -10.77
N ILE A 329 16.27 1.75 -10.09
CA ILE A 329 17.06 2.80 -9.42
C ILE A 329 17.52 3.86 -10.43
N LEU A 330 18.11 3.43 -11.55
CA LEU A 330 18.56 4.34 -12.62
C LEU A 330 17.39 5.11 -13.23
N GLY A 331 16.27 4.45 -13.46
CA GLY A 331 15.06 5.06 -13.98
C GLY A 331 14.46 6.10 -13.03
N ILE A 332 14.42 5.83 -11.72
CA ILE A 332 13.96 6.79 -10.69
C ILE A 332 14.85 8.04 -10.65
N VAL A 333 16.16 7.87 -10.70
CA VAL A 333 17.10 9.00 -10.77
C VAL A 333 16.89 9.77 -12.08
N GLY A 334 16.73 9.07 -13.21
CA GLY A 334 16.41 9.69 -14.50
C GLY A 334 15.10 10.48 -14.50
N LEU A 335 14.05 9.93 -13.86
CA LEU A 335 12.76 10.63 -13.67
C LEU A 335 12.91 11.86 -12.77
N ALA A 336 13.71 11.79 -11.70
CA ALA A 336 13.96 12.92 -10.83
C ALA A 336 14.70 14.05 -11.55
N LEU A 337 15.73 13.74 -12.35
CA LEU A 337 16.45 14.70 -13.19
C LEU A 337 15.55 15.30 -14.28
N ARG A 338 14.73 14.46 -14.94
CA ARG A 338 13.76 14.93 -15.94
C ARG A 338 12.71 15.85 -15.30
N GLY A 339 12.18 15.44 -14.13
CA GLY A 339 11.20 16.23 -13.37
C GLY A 339 11.76 17.60 -12.97
N GLN A 340 13.03 17.66 -12.56
CA GLN A 340 13.74 18.92 -12.28
C GLN A 340 13.85 19.79 -13.53
N ARG A 341 14.33 19.24 -14.65
CA ARG A 341 14.48 19.96 -15.92
C ARG A 341 13.14 20.47 -16.47
N ARG A 342 12.09 19.67 -16.37
CA ARG A 342 10.73 19.98 -16.83
C ARG A 342 9.90 20.77 -15.82
N LYS A 343 10.47 21.09 -14.64
CA LYS A 343 9.80 21.77 -13.53
C LYS A 343 8.51 21.08 -13.07
N TRP A 344 8.45 19.74 -13.17
CA TRP A 344 7.29 19.00 -12.69
C TRP A 344 7.10 19.20 -11.18
N PRO A 345 5.85 19.25 -10.67
CA PRO A 345 5.62 19.14 -9.22
C PRO A 345 6.24 17.85 -8.69
N VAL A 346 6.74 17.88 -7.44
CA VAL A 346 7.42 16.73 -6.83
C VAL A 346 6.51 15.51 -6.79
N HIS A 347 5.24 15.68 -6.42
CA HIS A 347 4.26 14.59 -6.40
C HIS A 347 4.08 13.89 -7.76
N LYS A 348 4.20 14.60 -8.89
CA LYS A 348 4.18 14.00 -10.23
C LYS A 348 5.43 13.14 -10.48
N THR A 349 6.60 13.58 -10.03
CA THR A 349 7.83 12.79 -10.13
C THR A 349 7.74 11.54 -9.26
N MET A 350 7.20 11.66 -8.03
CA MET A 350 6.97 10.54 -7.12
C MET A 350 5.96 9.53 -7.69
N LEU A 351 4.88 10.01 -8.34
CA LEU A 351 3.90 9.17 -9.03
C LEU A 351 4.59 8.28 -10.08
N PHE A 352 5.37 8.88 -10.97
CA PHE A 352 6.05 8.13 -12.03
C PHE A 352 7.17 7.23 -11.50
N SER A 353 7.85 7.62 -10.43
CA SER A 353 8.85 6.78 -9.76
C SER A 353 8.23 5.52 -9.16
N LEU A 354 7.08 5.66 -8.48
CA LEU A 354 6.36 4.51 -7.92
C LEU A 354 5.77 3.63 -9.03
N SER A 355 5.22 4.22 -10.08
CA SER A 355 4.71 3.45 -11.23
C SER A 355 5.81 2.64 -11.90
N LEU A 356 6.98 3.24 -12.11
CA LEU A 356 8.14 2.53 -12.69
C LEU A 356 8.57 1.37 -11.79
N TYR A 357 8.65 1.60 -10.47
CA TYR A 357 8.96 0.54 -9.51
C TYR A 357 7.96 -0.61 -9.60
N LEU A 358 6.66 -0.33 -9.54
CA LEU A 358 5.62 -1.36 -9.57
C LEU A 358 5.58 -2.13 -10.91
N LEU A 359 5.88 -1.46 -12.02
CA LEU A 359 5.95 -2.13 -13.33
C LEU A 359 7.18 -3.04 -13.49
N LEU A 360 8.26 -2.78 -12.77
CA LEU A 360 9.49 -3.57 -12.84
C LEU A 360 9.67 -4.54 -11.66
N ALA A 361 8.81 -4.44 -10.63
CA ALA A 361 8.88 -5.29 -9.45
C ALA A 361 8.54 -6.76 -9.79
N THR A 362 9.14 -7.69 -9.06
CA THR A 362 8.81 -9.12 -9.12
C THR A 362 7.52 -9.45 -8.34
N THR A 363 7.08 -8.51 -7.50
CA THR A 363 5.95 -8.68 -6.58
C THR A 363 5.13 -7.40 -6.51
N VAL A 364 3.84 -7.47 -6.83
CA VAL A 364 2.90 -6.36 -6.74
C VAL A 364 1.63 -6.83 -6.02
N HIS A 365 1.54 -6.51 -4.75
CA HIS A 365 0.33 -6.78 -3.96
C HIS A 365 -0.72 -5.68 -4.14
N PRO A 366 -2.03 -5.98 -3.95
CA PRO A 366 -3.11 -5.00 -4.10
C PRO A 366 -2.90 -3.72 -3.29
N TRP A 367 -2.42 -3.82 -2.07
CA TRP A 367 -2.20 -2.68 -1.18
C TRP A 367 -1.03 -1.78 -1.59
N TYR A 368 -0.12 -2.23 -2.48
CA TYR A 368 0.99 -1.40 -2.98
C TYR A 368 0.51 -0.23 -3.87
N ILE A 369 -0.73 -0.30 -4.37
CA ILE A 369 -1.32 0.75 -5.20
C ILE A 369 -1.83 1.95 -4.37
N LEU A 370 -2.03 1.80 -3.05
CA LEU A 370 -2.64 2.85 -2.23
C LEU A 370 -1.89 4.20 -2.28
N PRO A 371 -0.55 4.28 -2.17
CA PRO A 371 0.16 5.55 -2.33
C PRO A 371 0.05 6.11 -3.75
N LEU A 372 -0.07 5.24 -4.77
CA LEU A 372 -0.20 5.64 -6.15
C LEU A 372 -1.53 6.38 -6.40
N ILE A 373 -2.62 5.95 -5.74
CA ILE A 373 -3.94 6.63 -5.83
C ILE A 373 -3.81 8.08 -5.37
N ALA A 374 -3.24 8.33 -4.19
CA ALA A 374 -3.07 9.68 -3.64
C ALA A 374 -2.21 10.57 -4.54
N LEU A 375 -1.06 10.04 -5.01
CA LEU A 375 -0.14 10.76 -5.89
C LEU A 375 -0.75 11.02 -7.27
N GLY A 376 -1.53 10.07 -7.80
CA GLY A 376 -2.25 10.21 -9.07
C GLY A 376 -3.26 11.34 -9.03
N LEU A 377 -4.12 11.34 -8.03
CA LEU A 377 -5.14 12.36 -7.82
C LEU A 377 -4.52 13.75 -7.64
N LEU A 378 -3.44 13.87 -6.86
CA LEU A 378 -2.67 15.13 -6.75
C LEU A 378 -2.05 15.55 -8.08
N SER A 379 -1.67 14.62 -8.93
CA SER A 379 -1.04 14.90 -10.22
C SER A 379 -2.02 15.11 -11.38
N GLY A 380 -3.32 14.83 -11.16
CA GLY A 380 -4.37 14.88 -12.18
C GLY A 380 -4.36 13.67 -13.12
N PHE A 381 -3.86 12.52 -12.63
CA PHE A 381 -3.88 11.24 -13.32
C PHE A 381 -4.82 10.27 -12.62
N TYR A 382 -5.66 9.58 -13.38
CA TYR A 382 -6.66 8.63 -12.90
C TYR A 382 -6.34 7.17 -13.22
N TYR A 383 -5.27 6.88 -13.99
CA TYR A 383 -4.84 5.49 -14.20
C TYR A 383 -4.60 4.70 -12.90
N PRO A 384 -4.19 5.32 -11.75
CA PRO A 384 -4.13 4.60 -10.49
C PRO A 384 -5.51 4.13 -9.98
N ILE A 385 -6.59 4.82 -10.35
CA ILE A 385 -7.96 4.38 -10.05
C ILE A 385 -8.32 3.16 -10.92
N ALA A 386 -7.94 3.17 -12.21
CA ALA A 386 -8.10 2.00 -13.07
C ALA A 386 -7.25 0.82 -12.56
N TRP A 387 -6.04 1.10 -12.06
CA TRP A 387 -5.22 0.05 -11.44
C TRP A 387 -5.85 -0.47 -10.15
N ALA A 388 -6.37 0.41 -9.29
CA ALA A 388 -7.11 0.00 -8.10
C ALA A 388 -8.32 -0.90 -8.41
N LEU A 389 -9.03 -0.66 -9.53
CA LEU A 389 -10.08 -1.55 -10.01
C LEU A 389 -9.51 -2.91 -10.40
N MET A 390 -8.47 -2.92 -11.24
CA MET A 390 -7.99 -4.13 -11.91
C MET A 390 -7.10 -4.99 -11.02
N ILE A 391 -6.30 -4.43 -10.12
CA ILE A 391 -5.39 -5.19 -9.24
C ILE A 391 -6.14 -6.24 -8.39
N PHE A 392 -7.43 -6.03 -8.17
CA PHE A 392 -8.25 -6.94 -7.38
C PHE A 392 -8.43 -8.33 -8.06
N VAL A 393 -8.19 -8.43 -9.38
CA VAL A 393 -8.17 -9.73 -10.08
C VAL A 393 -7.11 -10.68 -9.52
N THR A 394 -6.11 -10.16 -8.82
CA THR A 394 -5.09 -10.95 -8.13
C THR A 394 -5.70 -11.94 -7.13
N TYR A 395 -6.82 -11.58 -6.50
CA TYR A 395 -7.51 -12.47 -5.56
C TYR A 395 -8.10 -13.71 -6.25
N PHE A 396 -8.22 -13.69 -7.58
CA PHE A 396 -8.61 -14.88 -8.35
C PHE A 396 -7.56 -16.00 -8.30
N GLY A 397 -6.31 -15.65 -7.99
CA GLY A 397 -5.22 -16.63 -7.84
C GLY A 397 -5.29 -17.43 -6.54
N TYR A 398 -6.05 -17.01 -5.53
CA TYR A 398 -6.19 -17.76 -4.30
C TYR A 398 -7.17 -18.93 -4.47
N GLN A 399 -6.67 -20.14 -4.33
CA GLN A 399 -7.41 -21.39 -4.44
C GLN A 399 -7.19 -22.20 -3.17
N GLU A 400 -8.01 -23.24 -2.93
CA GLU A 400 -7.84 -24.14 -1.77
C GLU A 400 -6.47 -24.84 -1.76
N ALA A 401 -5.92 -25.14 -2.95
CA ALA A 401 -4.63 -25.78 -3.12
C ALA A 401 -3.43 -24.83 -3.03
N GLY A 402 -3.63 -23.51 -2.90
CA GLY A 402 -2.57 -22.50 -2.85
C GLY A 402 -2.84 -21.30 -3.77
N PHE A 403 -1.78 -20.61 -4.18
CA PHE A 403 -1.88 -19.42 -5.05
C PHE A 403 -1.40 -19.76 -6.48
N GLU A 404 -2.29 -19.61 -7.46
CA GLU A 404 -1.97 -19.71 -8.88
C GLU A 404 -2.79 -18.69 -9.67
N LEU A 405 -2.13 -17.66 -10.20
CA LEU A 405 -2.78 -16.61 -11.01
C LEU A 405 -2.54 -16.89 -12.50
N SER A 406 -3.61 -17.12 -13.24
CA SER A 406 -3.54 -17.30 -14.69
C SER A 406 -3.04 -16.04 -15.38
N ALA A 407 -2.16 -16.18 -16.38
CA ALA A 407 -1.57 -15.11 -17.17
C ALA A 407 -2.62 -14.17 -17.80
N ILE A 408 -3.81 -14.67 -18.13
CA ILE A 408 -4.89 -13.86 -18.71
C ILE A 408 -5.30 -12.71 -17.77
N TRP A 409 -5.37 -12.95 -16.46
CA TRP A 409 -5.71 -11.92 -15.48
C TRP A 409 -4.64 -10.84 -15.40
N VAL A 410 -3.37 -11.23 -15.45
CA VAL A 410 -2.24 -10.30 -15.47
C VAL A 410 -2.27 -9.44 -16.74
N VAL A 411 -2.48 -10.07 -17.91
CA VAL A 411 -2.59 -9.35 -19.20
C VAL A 411 -3.76 -8.37 -19.20
N LEU A 412 -4.92 -8.77 -18.67
CA LEU A 412 -6.08 -7.90 -18.58
C LEU A 412 -5.82 -6.71 -17.64
N GLU A 413 -5.25 -6.95 -16.47
CA GLU A 413 -4.91 -5.89 -15.51
C GLU A 413 -3.98 -4.85 -16.14
N TYR A 414 -2.79 -5.30 -16.55
CA TYR A 414 -1.79 -4.37 -17.07
C TYR A 414 -2.17 -3.78 -18.45
N GLY A 415 -2.97 -4.50 -19.25
CA GLY A 415 -3.54 -3.98 -20.48
C GLY A 415 -4.43 -2.77 -20.25
N VAL A 416 -5.35 -2.84 -19.28
CA VAL A 416 -6.22 -1.70 -18.90
C VAL A 416 -5.39 -0.56 -18.30
N VAL A 417 -4.47 -0.87 -17.39
CA VAL A 417 -3.64 0.13 -16.70
C VAL A 417 -2.77 0.90 -17.69
N LEU A 418 -2.02 0.20 -18.54
CA LEU A 418 -1.12 0.83 -19.52
C LEU A 418 -1.88 1.60 -20.59
N SER A 419 -3.03 1.10 -21.04
CA SER A 419 -3.89 1.82 -22.01
C SER A 419 -4.42 3.12 -21.39
N THR A 420 -4.92 3.08 -20.16
CA THR A 420 -5.40 4.28 -19.46
C THR A 420 -4.26 5.29 -19.25
N PHE A 421 -3.10 4.82 -18.82
CA PHE A 421 -1.91 5.65 -18.63
C PHE A 421 -1.46 6.32 -19.94
N ALA A 422 -1.41 5.57 -21.05
CA ALA A 422 -1.03 6.11 -22.36
C ALA A 422 -2.01 7.19 -22.83
N ILE A 423 -3.32 6.95 -22.72
CA ILE A 423 -4.36 7.94 -23.07
C ILE A 423 -4.18 9.23 -22.26
N GLU A 424 -3.94 9.11 -20.94
CA GLU A 424 -3.75 10.28 -20.08
C GLU A 424 -2.46 11.05 -20.41
N LEU A 425 -1.38 10.36 -20.76
CA LEU A 425 -0.15 11.00 -21.20
C LEU A 425 -0.35 11.80 -22.48
N ILE A 426 -1.02 11.24 -23.49
CA ILE A 426 -1.32 11.94 -24.76
C ILE A 426 -2.12 13.20 -24.46
N ARG A 427 -3.23 13.10 -23.71
CA ARG A 427 -4.06 14.25 -23.33
C ARG A 427 -3.32 15.31 -22.52
N SER A 428 -2.35 14.90 -21.69
CA SER A 428 -1.54 15.84 -20.90
C SER A 428 -0.55 16.63 -21.77
N HIS A 429 -0.08 16.04 -22.88
CA HIS A 429 0.76 16.73 -23.86
C HIS A 429 -0.03 17.73 -24.69
N GLU A 430 -1.23 17.39 -25.14
CA GLU A 430 -2.11 18.29 -25.91
C GLU A 430 -2.50 19.56 -25.13
N LYS A 431 -2.66 19.46 -23.81
CA LYS A 431 -2.97 20.62 -22.94
C LYS A 431 -1.76 21.52 -22.65
N SER A 432 -0.55 21.05 -22.91
CA SER A 432 0.70 21.79 -22.65
C SER A 432 1.38 22.32 -23.92
N ALA A 433 0.88 21.95 -25.09
CA ALA A 433 1.22 22.51 -26.39
C ALA A 433 0.26 23.66 -26.75
#